data_e41d3df9f9b19e72ff8e686e64cf7f55
#
_entry.id   e41d3df9f9b19e72ff8e686e64cf7f55
#
_cell.length_a   1.000
_cell.length_b   1.000
_cell.length_c   1.000
_cell.angle_alpha   90.00
_cell.angle_beta   90.00
_cell.angle_gamma   90.00
#
_symmetry.space_group_name_H-M   'P 1'
#
loop_
_entity.id
_entity.type
_entity.pdbx_description
1 polymer ?
#
loop_
_entity_poly.entity_id
_entity_poly.type
_entity_poly.pdbx_seq_one_letter_code
_entity_poly.pdbx_strand_id
1 'polypeptide(L)'
;GYQAFIRRHEAPLSAPFTPTMRLSFLIPTYNTPPELLRALADSLLHQSCGAWEACFYDGASTRVDTRELLQALMQEDSRFRVTFGAENRGIAGNTNAALTMATGEFVALCDHDDLLAPDAVRCILEAAQDGADFVYTDEDKVSADGTHFFEPHLKPDFAPDSLRSGNYICHITAASRALMNAVGGLRPGFDGSQDHDLALRLSENAAKITHIPRILYHWRMLDTSFSHQKAQTCADAAARAVADQLRRLHMDADVTVEELRVRIRWKTRQMRIVCLLWGEGDAPKLPMPCIRVRDLSAVNDLIRRTDCDAVLFLRAGLRPLDTDWVSELMQYAQRADVGCVGSALLDDRDCFRHAGYAVDVPGGAVSHQAGQWRYGRPYILTDRIVRNVTGVSSALLMIRRDVFLSVGGFSPYQSDLRGADLGLKCQQIGLLNVYTPYARMTMDMRLSLLPPCLTQGAPKGDLRRFRQTWGAHPPERYYSPLFRPDGSMFIDLDRQEETP
;
A
#
# COMPACT_ATOMS: atom_id res chain seq x y z
N GLY A 1 8.97 18.21 15.99
CA GLY A 1 8.30 16.90 16.08
C GLY A 1 7.05 16.84 15.21
N TYR A 2 6.32 15.71 15.25
CA TYR A 2 5.21 15.42 14.35
C TYR A 2 4.10 16.48 14.36
N GLN A 3 3.74 17.04 15.53
CA GLN A 3 2.75 18.14 15.63
C GLN A 3 3.14 19.39 14.84
N ALA A 4 4.43 19.68 14.73
CA ALA A 4 4.90 20.81 13.93
C ALA A 4 4.93 20.48 12.44
N PHE A 5 5.22 19.22 12.11
CA PHE A 5 5.13 18.72 10.73
C PHE A 5 3.70 18.80 10.21
N ILE A 6 2.72 18.23 10.92
CA ILE A 6 1.32 18.19 10.45
C ILE A 6 0.76 19.60 10.23
N ARG A 7 1.04 20.56 11.13
CA ARG A 7 0.61 21.94 10.96
C ARG A 7 1.19 22.61 9.70
N ARG A 8 2.42 22.24 9.27
CA ARG A 8 2.98 22.73 8.00
C ARG A 8 2.37 22.02 6.80
N HIS A 9 2.19 20.71 6.93
CA HIS A 9 1.62 19.84 5.91
C HIS A 9 0.17 20.22 5.55
N GLU A 10 -0.59 20.73 6.53
CA GLU A 10 -1.96 21.20 6.38
C GLU A 10 -2.05 22.71 6.01
N ALA A 11 -0.92 23.37 5.80
CA ALA A 11 -0.97 24.74 5.28
C ALA A 11 -1.72 24.75 3.93
N PRO A 12 -2.68 25.67 3.74
CA PRO A 12 -3.50 25.70 2.54
C PRO A 12 -2.67 25.80 1.26
N LEU A 13 -3.04 25.02 0.26
CA LEU A 13 -2.40 25.06 -1.06
C LEU A 13 -2.67 26.41 -1.71
N SER A 14 -1.61 27.07 -2.17
CA SER A 14 -1.67 28.44 -2.70
C SER A 14 -2.11 28.53 -4.17
N ALA A 15 -1.94 27.45 -4.96
CA ALA A 15 -2.29 27.43 -6.37
C ALA A 15 -3.81 27.61 -6.57
N PRO A 16 -4.29 28.38 -7.57
CA PRO A 16 -5.71 28.50 -7.85
C PRO A 16 -6.31 27.16 -8.27
N PHE A 17 -7.48 26.83 -7.73
CA PHE A 17 -8.26 25.65 -8.13
C PHE A 17 -9.74 26.04 -8.34
N THR A 18 -10.30 25.61 -9.45
CA THR A 18 -11.73 25.80 -9.76
C THR A 18 -12.39 24.42 -9.87
N PRO A 19 -13.22 24.03 -8.89
CA PRO A 19 -13.90 22.76 -8.94
C PRO A 19 -14.99 22.76 -10.02
N THR A 20 -15.02 21.71 -10.83
CA THR A 20 -16.09 21.44 -11.82
C THR A 20 -17.01 20.31 -11.38
N MET A 21 -16.68 19.69 -10.26
CA MET A 21 -17.40 18.57 -9.66
C MET A 21 -17.66 18.87 -8.18
N ARG A 22 -18.57 18.08 -7.58
CA ARG A 22 -18.87 18.12 -6.15
C ARG A 22 -18.50 16.78 -5.50
N LEU A 23 -17.99 16.84 -4.27
CA LEU A 23 -17.72 15.69 -3.43
C LEU A 23 -18.83 15.54 -2.39
N SER A 24 -19.46 14.35 -2.32
CA SER A 24 -20.42 13.99 -1.28
C SER A 24 -19.76 13.07 -0.26
N PHE A 25 -19.65 13.50 0.99
CA PHE A 25 -19.23 12.64 2.09
C PHE A 25 -20.39 11.76 2.54
N LEU A 26 -20.16 10.46 2.65
CA LEU A 26 -21.14 9.46 3.11
C LEU A 26 -20.86 9.20 4.58
N ILE A 27 -21.74 9.68 5.47
CA ILE A 27 -21.50 9.70 6.92
C ILE A 27 -22.62 8.93 7.63
N PRO A 28 -22.41 7.63 7.92
CA PRO A 28 -23.34 6.86 8.74
C PRO A 28 -23.23 7.29 10.19
N THR A 29 -24.33 7.61 10.87
CA THR A 29 -24.37 7.99 12.27
C THR A 29 -25.29 7.08 13.07
N TYR A 30 -24.89 6.78 14.30
CA TYR A 30 -25.71 6.09 15.29
C TYR A 30 -25.22 6.38 16.71
N ASN A 31 -26.02 7.11 17.48
CA ASN A 31 -25.71 7.49 18.86
C ASN A 31 -24.32 8.15 19.04
N THR A 32 -23.85 8.86 18.02
CA THR A 32 -22.55 9.56 18.05
C THR A 32 -22.56 10.66 19.11
N PRO A 33 -21.58 10.75 19.99
CA PRO A 33 -21.44 11.88 20.91
C PRO A 33 -21.44 13.22 20.16
N PRO A 34 -22.23 14.22 20.57
CA PRO A 34 -22.37 15.49 19.85
C PRO A 34 -21.04 16.22 19.64
N GLU A 35 -20.12 16.13 20.60
CA GLU A 35 -18.81 16.76 20.52
C GLU A 35 -17.96 16.20 19.38
N LEU A 36 -18.03 14.91 19.09
CA LEU A 36 -17.31 14.28 17.98
C LEU A 36 -17.94 14.68 16.65
N LEU A 37 -19.25 14.60 16.57
CA LEU A 37 -20.02 14.99 15.38
C LEU A 37 -19.83 16.49 15.05
N ARG A 38 -19.78 17.36 16.07
CA ARG A 38 -19.49 18.78 15.91
C ARG A 38 -18.08 19.00 15.36
N ALA A 39 -17.08 18.29 15.91
CA ALA A 39 -15.71 18.40 15.46
C ALA A 39 -15.55 17.99 13.98
N LEU A 40 -16.22 16.92 13.55
CA LEU A 40 -16.26 16.53 12.12
C LEU A 40 -16.92 17.66 11.29
N ALA A 41 -18.08 18.16 11.69
CA ALA A 41 -18.78 19.23 10.98
C ALA A 41 -17.91 20.50 10.85
N ASP A 42 -17.19 20.85 11.91
CA ASP A 42 -16.24 21.99 11.89
C ASP A 42 -15.10 21.74 10.90
N SER A 43 -14.54 20.54 10.82
CA SER A 43 -13.50 20.20 9.83
C SER A 43 -14.00 20.30 8.39
N LEU A 44 -15.27 19.99 8.15
CA LEU A 44 -15.93 20.19 6.84
C LEU A 44 -16.14 21.67 6.52
N LEU A 45 -16.61 22.47 7.49
CA LEU A 45 -16.78 23.92 7.30
C LEU A 45 -15.47 24.64 7.03
N HIS A 46 -14.34 24.12 7.53
CA HIS A 46 -12.99 24.68 7.32
C HIS A 46 -12.28 24.16 6.06
N GLN A 47 -12.95 23.41 5.19
CA GLN A 47 -12.37 22.98 3.92
C GLN A 47 -12.04 24.18 3.03
N SER A 48 -10.83 24.19 2.44
CA SER A 48 -10.37 25.24 1.51
C SER A 48 -11.18 25.32 0.21
N CYS A 49 -11.80 24.21 -0.18
CA CYS A 49 -12.70 24.11 -1.32
C CYS A 49 -14.14 23.86 -0.85
N GLY A 50 -15.06 24.75 -1.24
CA GLY A 50 -16.48 24.68 -0.86
C GLY A 50 -17.35 23.73 -1.69
N ALA A 51 -16.79 23.00 -2.66
CA ALA A 51 -17.55 22.14 -3.56
C ALA A 51 -17.83 20.75 -2.95
N TRP A 52 -18.45 20.73 -1.77
CA TRP A 52 -18.80 19.52 -1.06
C TRP A 52 -20.24 19.53 -0.52
N GLU A 53 -20.74 18.37 -0.18
CA GLU A 53 -21.89 18.17 0.68
C GLU A 53 -21.61 17.00 1.64
N ALA A 54 -22.25 17.00 2.80
CA ALA A 54 -22.16 15.93 3.79
C ALA A 54 -23.52 15.25 3.94
N CYS A 55 -23.60 13.99 3.55
CA CYS A 55 -24.81 13.19 3.60
C CYS A 55 -24.81 12.35 4.88
N PHE A 56 -25.40 12.86 5.96
CA PHE A 56 -25.58 12.14 7.22
C PHE A 56 -26.81 11.26 7.13
N TYR A 57 -26.63 9.96 7.33
CA TYR A 57 -27.75 9.05 7.56
C TYR A 57 -27.73 8.58 9.01
N ASP A 58 -28.69 9.05 9.79
CA ASP A 58 -28.88 8.65 11.20
C ASP A 58 -29.63 7.33 11.27
N GLY A 59 -28.96 6.28 11.72
CA GLY A 59 -29.51 4.93 11.87
C GLY A 59 -30.43 4.77 13.08
N ALA A 60 -31.44 5.66 13.24
CA ALA A 60 -32.39 5.67 14.35
C ALA A 60 -31.70 5.87 15.72
N SER A 61 -30.86 6.88 15.84
CA SER A 61 -30.25 7.23 17.14
C SER A 61 -31.29 7.44 18.23
N THR A 62 -31.04 6.87 19.39
CA THR A 62 -31.84 7.04 20.60
C THR A 62 -31.37 8.22 21.46
N ARG A 63 -30.14 8.70 21.23
CA ARG A 63 -29.61 9.90 21.84
C ARG A 63 -30.30 11.14 21.30
N VAL A 64 -30.96 11.88 22.15
CA VAL A 64 -31.67 13.11 21.76
C VAL A 64 -30.71 14.19 21.33
N ASP A 65 -29.59 14.38 22.04
CA ASP A 65 -28.55 15.37 21.78
C ASP A 65 -27.88 15.17 20.41
N THR A 66 -27.65 13.92 19.98
CA THR A 66 -27.15 13.61 18.63
C THR A 66 -28.13 14.11 17.56
N ARG A 67 -29.42 13.81 17.72
CA ARG A 67 -30.47 14.19 16.77
C ARG A 67 -30.68 15.70 16.71
N GLU A 68 -30.64 16.38 17.87
CA GLU A 68 -30.72 17.83 17.96
C GLU A 68 -29.56 18.51 17.25
N LEU A 69 -28.33 18.00 17.42
CA LEU A 69 -27.16 18.53 16.69
C LEU A 69 -27.30 18.33 15.17
N LEU A 70 -27.70 17.14 14.70
CA LEU A 70 -27.92 16.89 13.28
C LEU A 70 -28.99 17.84 12.70
N GLN A 71 -30.06 18.15 13.43
CA GLN A 71 -31.05 19.13 13.03
C GLN A 71 -30.48 20.55 12.99
N ALA A 72 -29.64 20.91 13.95
CA ALA A 72 -28.97 22.22 13.98
C ALA A 72 -28.01 22.38 12.80
N LEU A 73 -27.23 21.37 12.43
CA LEU A 73 -26.33 21.40 11.29
C LEU A 73 -27.05 21.68 9.97
N MET A 74 -28.23 21.11 9.74
CA MET A 74 -29.03 21.42 8.54
C MET A 74 -29.49 22.88 8.47
N GLN A 75 -29.63 23.56 9.60
CA GLN A 75 -29.99 24.96 9.65
C GLN A 75 -28.76 25.88 9.54
N GLU A 76 -27.60 25.41 9.95
CA GLU A 76 -26.34 26.14 9.94
C GLU A 76 -25.77 26.30 8.51
N ASP A 77 -25.76 25.22 7.73
CA ASP A 77 -25.23 25.23 6.36
C ASP A 77 -25.99 24.23 5.48
N SER A 78 -26.47 24.68 4.33
CA SER A 78 -27.28 23.89 3.39
C SER A 78 -26.52 22.70 2.76
N ARG A 79 -25.18 22.63 2.90
CA ARG A 79 -24.35 21.51 2.48
C ARG A 79 -24.46 20.31 3.43
N PHE A 80 -24.94 20.51 4.66
CA PHE A 80 -25.29 19.43 5.56
C PHE A 80 -26.68 18.87 5.24
N ARG A 81 -26.72 17.64 4.81
CA ARG A 81 -27.95 16.93 4.45
C ARG A 81 -28.11 15.75 5.41
N VAL A 82 -29.24 15.67 6.07
CA VAL A 82 -29.52 14.65 7.07
C VAL A 82 -30.79 13.89 6.73
N THR A 83 -30.75 12.57 6.83
CA THR A 83 -31.90 11.70 6.80
C THR A 83 -31.94 10.87 8.08
N PHE A 84 -33.07 10.91 8.79
CA PHE A 84 -33.32 10.10 9.97
C PHE A 84 -33.96 8.78 9.56
N GLY A 85 -33.22 7.68 9.70
CA GLY A 85 -33.72 6.34 9.43
C GLY A 85 -34.71 5.86 10.48
N ALA A 86 -35.53 4.88 10.12
CA ALA A 86 -36.45 4.23 11.02
C ALA A 86 -35.79 3.11 11.86
N GLU A 87 -34.64 2.62 11.42
CA GLU A 87 -33.90 1.52 12.03
C GLU A 87 -32.39 1.66 11.79
N ASN A 88 -31.58 1.04 12.63
CA ASN A 88 -30.14 0.93 12.42
C ASN A 88 -29.83 -0.29 11.53
N ARG A 89 -29.33 -0.03 10.33
CA ARG A 89 -28.96 -1.04 9.31
C ARG A 89 -27.47 -1.45 9.38
N GLY A 90 -26.78 -1.09 10.46
CA GLY A 90 -25.34 -1.25 10.59
C GLY A 90 -24.55 -0.31 9.67
N ILE A 91 -23.22 -0.37 9.74
CA ILE A 91 -22.34 0.55 8.99
C ILE A 91 -22.62 0.48 7.50
N ALA A 92 -22.58 -0.71 6.90
CA ALA A 92 -22.80 -0.88 5.45
C ALA A 92 -24.18 -0.37 4.99
N GLY A 93 -25.25 -0.72 5.71
CA GLY A 93 -26.61 -0.30 5.36
C GLY A 93 -26.83 1.20 5.50
N ASN A 94 -26.32 1.81 6.58
CA ASN A 94 -26.43 3.24 6.81
C ASN A 94 -25.59 4.05 5.80
N THR A 95 -24.38 3.58 5.46
CA THR A 95 -23.55 4.20 4.43
C THR A 95 -24.20 4.12 3.04
N ASN A 96 -24.77 2.98 2.69
CA ASN A 96 -25.52 2.85 1.42
C ASN A 96 -26.75 3.76 1.38
N ALA A 97 -27.42 3.96 2.50
CA ALA A 97 -28.51 4.92 2.60
C ALA A 97 -28.01 6.36 2.41
N ALA A 98 -26.85 6.72 2.99
CA ALA A 98 -26.20 8.01 2.73
C ALA A 98 -25.82 8.17 1.25
N LEU A 99 -25.38 7.09 0.57
CA LEU A 99 -25.08 7.10 -0.86
C LEU A 99 -26.32 7.46 -1.72
N THR A 100 -27.50 7.04 -1.32
CA THR A 100 -28.73 7.42 -2.06
C THR A 100 -29.07 8.92 -1.96
N MET A 101 -28.51 9.60 -0.96
CA MET A 101 -28.70 11.05 -0.78
C MET A 101 -27.69 11.86 -1.61
N ALA A 102 -26.54 11.26 -1.98
CA ALA A 102 -25.45 11.94 -2.64
C ALA A 102 -25.81 12.49 -4.01
N THR A 103 -25.48 13.77 -4.26
CA THR A 103 -25.69 14.44 -5.54
C THR A 103 -24.40 14.74 -6.28
N GLY A 104 -23.26 14.75 -5.58
CA GLY A 104 -21.95 14.97 -6.18
C GLY A 104 -21.55 13.90 -7.18
N GLU A 105 -20.68 14.24 -8.10
CA GLU A 105 -20.08 13.32 -9.08
C GLU A 105 -19.12 12.33 -8.42
N PHE A 106 -18.51 12.75 -7.32
CA PHE A 106 -17.64 11.93 -6.47
C PHE A 106 -18.25 11.72 -5.08
N VAL A 107 -17.98 10.56 -4.48
CA VAL A 107 -18.41 10.22 -3.13
C VAL A 107 -17.19 9.74 -2.33
N ALA A 108 -17.15 10.06 -1.04
CA ALA A 108 -16.09 9.65 -0.12
C ALA A 108 -16.69 9.04 1.15
N LEU A 109 -16.11 7.93 1.61
CA LEU A 109 -16.42 7.37 2.92
C LEU A 109 -15.84 8.26 4.02
N CYS A 110 -16.62 8.54 5.04
CA CYS A 110 -16.17 9.31 6.19
C CYS A 110 -16.88 8.83 7.46
N ASP A 111 -16.11 8.49 8.48
CA ASP A 111 -16.65 8.10 9.76
C ASP A 111 -17.11 9.33 10.56
N HIS A 112 -18.11 9.13 11.40
CA HIS A 112 -18.84 10.22 12.09
C HIS A 112 -18.07 10.84 13.27
N ASP A 113 -16.93 10.30 13.64
CA ASP A 113 -16.09 10.67 14.80
C ASP A 113 -14.69 11.12 14.44
N ASP A 114 -14.37 11.16 13.15
CA ASP A 114 -13.05 11.50 12.60
C ASP A 114 -12.93 12.98 12.18
N LEU A 115 -11.77 13.36 11.67
CA LEU A 115 -11.51 14.72 11.21
C LEU A 115 -10.91 14.72 9.78
N LEU A 116 -11.15 15.80 9.04
CA LEU A 116 -10.59 16.03 7.72
C LEU A 116 -9.55 17.15 7.75
N ALA A 117 -8.43 16.97 7.06
CA ALA A 117 -7.48 18.05 6.83
C ALA A 117 -8.09 19.11 5.88
N PRO A 118 -7.64 20.39 5.96
CA PRO A 118 -8.29 21.51 5.25
C PRO A 118 -8.36 21.38 3.72
N ASP A 119 -7.43 20.69 3.07
CA ASP A 119 -7.38 20.55 1.61
C ASP A 119 -7.94 19.19 1.11
N ALA A 120 -8.61 18.42 1.94
CA ALA A 120 -9.11 17.07 1.56
C ALA A 120 -10.05 17.14 0.34
N VAL A 121 -11.04 18.01 0.37
CA VAL A 121 -11.98 18.19 -0.75
C VAL A 121 -11.25 18.62 -2.02
N ARG A 122 -10.38 19.60 -1.92
CA ARG A 122 -9.62 20.13 -3.04
C ARG A 122 -8.79 19.04 -3.71
N CYS A 123 -7.93 18.37 -2.96
CA CYS A 123 -7.02 17.35 -3.50
C CYS A 123 -7.78 16.20 -4.17
N ILE A 124 -8.89 15.75 -3.57
CA ILE A 124 -9.71 14.67 -4.16
C ILE A 124 -10.33 15.13 -5.47
N LEU A 125 -10.89 16.35 -5.53
CA LEU A 125 -11.50 16.87 -6.76
C LEU A 125 -10.46 17.20 -7.84
N GLU A 126 -9.24 17.65 -7.49
CA GLU A 126 -8.13 17.77 -8.44
C GLU A 126 -7.81 16.43 -9.10
N ALA A 127 -7.63 15.36 -8.31
CA ALA A 127 -7.39 14.02 -8.84
C ALA A 127 -8.56 13.52 -9.71
N ALA A 128 -9.81 13.80 -9.31
CA ALA A 128 -11.00 13.47 -10.09
C ALA A 128 -11.05 14.21 -11.44
N GLN A 129 -10.73 15.50 -11.46
CA GLN A 129 -10.67 16.31 -12.69
C GLN A 129 -9.53 15.86 -13.62
N ASP A 130 -8.46 15.28 -13.07
CA ASP A 130 -7.38 14.63 -13.83
C ASP A 130 -7.75 13.23 -14.32
N GLY A 131 -9.03 12.83 -14.17
CA GLY A 131 -9.61 11.61 -14.71
C GLY A 131 -9.51 10.39 -13.80
N ALA A 132 -9.15 10.53 -12.52
CA ALA A 132 -9.28 9.45 -11.57
C ALA A 132 -10.76 9.14 -11.31
N ASP A 133 -11.09 7.86 -11.20
CA ASP A 133 -12.42 7.39 -10.78
C ASP A 133 -12.40 6.62 -9.46
N PHE A 134 -11.21 6.27 -8.98
CA PHE A 134 -10.95 5.80 -7.62
C PHE A 134 -9.74 6.54 -7.04
N VAL A 135 -9.92 7.18 -5.89
CA VAL A 135 -8.90 8.00 -5.20
C VAL A 135 -8.78 7.53 -3.75
N TYR A 136 -7.56 7.48 -3.24
CA TYR A 136 -7.30 7.33 -1.81
C TYR A 136 -6.12 8.20 -1.36
N THR A 137 -6.06 8.50 -0.06
CA THR A 137 -5.09 9.43 0.51
C THR A 137 -4.31 8.81 1.65
N ASP A 138 -3.26 9.46 2.10
CA ASP A 138 -2.61 9.14 3.36
C ASP A 138 -3.50 9.60 4.54
N GLU A 139 -3.25 9.01 5.70
CA GLU A 139 -3.96 9.32 6.95
C GLU A 139 -3.00 9.33 8.14
N ASP A 140 -3.43 9.85 9.25
CA ASP A 140 -2.80 9.64 10.55
C ASP A 140 -3.85 9.37 11.63
N LYS A 141 -3.41 9.28 12.87
CA LYS A 141 -4.30 9.15 14.01
C LYS A 141 -4.37 10.43 14.80
N VAL A 142 -5.53 10.67 15.41
CA VAL A 142 -5.74 11.75 16.35
C VAL A 142 -6.26 11.22 17.68
N SER A 143 -5.84 11.85 18.80
CA SER A 143 -6.31 11.53 20.13
C SER A 143 -7.81 11.73 20.28
N ALA A 144 -8.43 11.10 21.30
CA ALA A 144 -9.86 11.18 21.55
C ALA A 144 -10.38 12.62 21.66
N ASP A 145 -9.58 13.54 22.21
CA ASP A 145 -9.90 14.96 22.33
C ASP A 145 -9.66 15.78 21.05
N GLY A 146 -9.11 15.17 20.00
CA GLY A 146 -8.86 15.83 18.71
C GLY A 146 -7.63 16.74 18.65
N THR A 147 -6.76 16.72 19.67
CA THR A 147 -5.67 17.72 19.81
C THR A 147 -4.28 17.21 19.47
N HIS A 148 -4.04 15.90 19.51
CA HIS A 148 -2.74 15.29 19.33
C HIS A 148 -2.73 14.29 18.19
N PHE A 149 -1.95 14.59 17.13
CA PHE A 149 -1.79 13.74 15.93
C PHE A 149 -0.58 12.82 16.08
N PHE A 150 -0.69 11.57 15.60
CA PHE A 150 0.37 10.58 15.74
C PHE A 150 0.19 9.41 14.75
N GLU A 151 1.18 8.55 14.63
CA GLU A 151 1.18 7.34 13.80
C GLU A 151 0.67 7.56 12.38
N PRO A 152 1.39 8.36 11.55
CA PRO A 152 1.00 8.55 10.15
C PRO A 152 0.99 7.22 9.38
N HIS A 153 -0.02 7.02 8.55
CA HIS A 153 -0.13 5.94 7.59
C HIS A 153 0.09 6.46 6.18
N LEU A 154 1.36 6.43 5.76
CA LEU A 154 1.80 6.82 4.42
C LEU A 154 1.73 5.60 3.50
N LYS A 155 1.00 5.71 2.44
CA LYS A 155 0.58 4.58 1.60
C LYS A 155 1.43 4.50 0.33
N PRO A 156 1.54 3.33 -0.29
CA PRO A 156 2.08 3.20 -1.64
C PRO A 156 1.04 3.63 -2.67
N ASP A 157 1.47 3.89 -3.91
CA ASP A 157 0.57 3.83 -5.06
C ASP A 157 -0.10 2.47 -5.14
N PHE A 158 -1.13 2.35 -5.98
CA PHE A 158 -1.95 1.14 -6.01
C PHE A 158 -1.11 -0.13 -6.16
N ALA A 159 -1.20 -0.98 -5.14
CA ALA A 159 -0.41 -2.17 -4.92
C ALA A 159 -1.33 -3.37 -4.65
N PRO A 160 -1.75 -4.12 -5.68
CA PRO A 160 -2.81 -5.14 -5.56
C PRO A 160 -2.44 -6.28 -4.62
N ASP A 161 -1.18 -6.73 -4.56
CA ASP A 161 -0.79 -7.79 -3.62
C ASP A 161 -0.73 -7.28 -2.18
N SER A 162 -0.37 -6.00 -1.99
CA SER A 162 -0.45 -5.35 -0.69
C SER A 162 -1.90 -5.25 -0.21
N LEU A 163 -2.83 -4.82 -1.09
CA LEU A 163 -4.25 -4.71 -0.77
C LEU A 163 -4.87 -6.07 -0.43
N ARG A 164 -4.51 -7.13 -1.14
CA ARG A 164 -4.95 -8.50 -0.83
C ARG A 164 -4.42 -9.00 0.50
N SER A 165 -3.26 -8.54 0.92
CA SER A 165 -2.65 -8.94 2.20
C SER A 165 -3.23 -8.21 3.41
N GLY A 166 -3.83 -7.04 3.19
CA GLY A 166 -4.49 -6.21 4.19
C GLY A 166 -4.97 -4.89 3.62
N ASN A 167 -6.02 -4.33 4.21
CA ASN A 167 -6.53 -3.03 3.78
C ASN A 167 -5.57 -1.91 4.19
N TYR A 168 -4.70 -1.50 3.27
CA TYR A 168 -3.84 -0.32 3.49
C TYR A 168 -4.50 0.98 3.01
N ILE A 169 -5.60 0.91 2.25
CA ILE A 169 -6.28 2.07 1.69
C ILE A 169 -7.04 2.85 2.76
N CYS A 170 -7.83 2.16 3.60
CA CYS A 170 -8.59 2.72 4.73
C CYS A 170 -9.25 4.09 4.42
N HIS A 171 -8.78 5.14 5.02
CA HIS A 171 -9.31 6.51 4.89
C HIS A 171 -8.32 7.43 4.15
N ILE A 172 -8.74 8.34 3.28
CA ILE A 172 -10.08 8.44 2.69
C ILE A 172 -10.17 7.50 1.50
N THR A 173 -11.26 6.77 1.39
CA THR A 173 -11.64 6.08 0.16
C THR A 173 -12.67 6.95 -0.56
N ALA A 174 -12.35 7.41 -1.78
CA ALA A 174 -13.25 8.19 -2.61
C ALA A 174 -13.33 7.61 -4.03
N ALA A 175 -14.53 7.65 -4.61
CA ALA A 175 -14.72 7.15 -5.97
C ALA A 175 -15.76 7.98 -6.73
N SER A 176 -15.75 7.90 -8.07
CA SER A 176 -16.85 8.44 -8.83
C SER A 176 -18.16 7.75 -8.39
N ARG A 177 -19.24 8.54 -8.26
CA ARG A 177 -20.53 7.99 -7.85
C ARG A 177 -21.03 6.93 -8.84
N ALA A 178 -20.64 7.05 -10.10
CA ALA A 178 -20.95 6.04 -11.13
C ALA A 178 -20.25 4.71 -10.81
N LEU A 179 -18.95 4.72 -10.48
CA LEU A 179 -18.20 3.52 -10.09
C LEU A 179 -18.74 2.93 -8.78
N MET A 180 -19.01 3.78 -7.77
CA MET A 180 -19.57 3.34 -6.49
C MET A 180 -20.91 2.60 -6.68
N ASN A 181 -21.79 3.13 -7.53
CA ASN A 181 -23.06 2.49 -7.86
C ASN A 181 -22.87 1.21 -8.69
N ALA A 182 -21.95 1.20 -9.64
CA ALA A 182 -21.67 0.04 -10.48
C ALA A 182 -21.20 -1.17 -9.66
N VAL A 183 -20.39 -0.94 -8.60
CA VAL A 183 -19.96 -2.02 -7.69
C VAL A 183 -21.01 -2.33 -6.62
N GLY A 184 -22.12 -1.58 -6.52
CA GLY A 184 -23.22 -1.81 -5.60
C GLY A 184 -22.99 -1.32 -4.16
N GLY A 185 -22.08 -0.35 -3.95
CA GLY A 185 -21.78 0.18 -2.62
C GLY A 185 -21.16 -0.84 -1.67
N LEU A 186 -21.39 -0.70 -0.37
CA LEU A 186 -20.90 -1.62 0.66
C LEU A 186 -21.80 -2.87 0.74
N ARG A 187 -21.17 -4.05 0.89
CA ARG A 187 -21.90 -5.31 1.02
C ARG A 187 -22.16 -5.66 2.51
N PRO A 188 -23.38 -6.12 2.84
CA PRO A 188 -23.62 -6.66 4.19
C PRO A 188 -22.83 -7.94 4.43
N GLY A 189 -22.52 -8.24 5.69
CA GLY A 189 -21.81 -9.48 6.08
C GLY A 189 -20.30 -9.38 6.01
N PHE A 190 -19.74 -8.19 5.73
CA PHE A 190 -18.31 -7.90 5.79
C PHE A 190 -17.97 -6.93 6.93
N ASP A 191 -18.78 -6.92 7.98
CA ASP A 191 -18.62 -6.00 9.12
C ASP A 191 -17.20 -6.06 9.70
N GLY A 192 -16.58 -4.89 9.83
CA GLY A 192 -15.19 -4.71 10.25
C GLY A 192 -14.16 -4.83 9.11
N SER A 193 -14.57 -5.19 7.89
CA SER A 193 -13.77 -5.18 6.66
C SER A 193 -14.63 -4.83 5.43
N GLN A 194 -15.73 -4.10 5.63
CA GLN A 194 -16.64 -3.64 4.58
C GLN A 194 -15.95 -2.66 3.62
N ASP A 195 -15.05 -1.86 4.12
CA ASP A 195 -14.19 -0.92 3.40
C ASP A 195 -13.13 -1.66 2.56
N HIS A 196 -12.53 -2.72 3.11
CA HIS A 196 -11.59 -3.59 2.38
C HIS A 196 -12.29 -4.29 1.21
N ASP A 197 -13.47 -4.88 1.44
CA ASP A 197 -14.29 -5.48 0.39
C ASP A 197 -14.65 -4.47 -0.71
N LEU A 198 -15.01 -3.24 -0.31
CA LEU A 198 -15.31 -2.18 -1.26
C LEU A 198 -14.06 -1.77 -2.06
N ALA A 199 -12.91 -1.54 -1.40
CA ALA A 199 -11.66 -1.16 -2.06
C ALA A 199 -11.22 -2.20 -3.10
N LEU A 200 -11.35 -3.50 -2.78
CA LEU A 200 -11.09 -4.60 -3.72
C LEU A 200 -12.01 -4.50 -4.95
N ARG A 201 -13.33 -4.31 -4.77
CA ARG A 201 -14.30 -4.21 -5.89
C ARG A 201 -14.15 -2.92 -6.70
N LEU A 202 -13.85 -1.79 -6.06
CA LEU A 202 -13.52 -0.55 -6.76
C LEU A 202 -12.29 -0.73 -7.63
N SER A 203 -11.23 -1.33 -7.09
CA SER A 203 -9.97 -1.54 -7.82
C SER A 203 -10.07 -2.48 -9.02
N GLU A 204 -11.05 -3.40 -9.03
CA GLU A 204 -11.34 -4.29 -10.16
C GLU A 204 -12.01 -3.55 -11.34
N ASN A 205 -12.72 -2.47 -11.07
CA ASN A 205 -13.59 -1.79 -12.01
C ASN A 205 -13.16 -0.36 -12.34
N ALA A 206 -12.20 0.19 -11.60
CA ALA A 206 -11.69 1.54 -11.81
C ALA A 206 -10.86 1.63 -13.10
N ALA A 207 -11.10 2.66 -13.91
CA ALA A 207 -10.29 2.96 -15.08
C ALA A 207 -8.96 3.62 -14.70
N LYS A 208 -8.97 4.48 -13.66
CA LYS A 208 -7.76 5.15 -13.14
C LYS A 208 -7.83 5.26 -11.63
N ILE A 209 -6.91 4.59 -10.94
CA ILE A 209 -6.71 4.69 -9.50
C ILE A 209 -5.60 5.70 -9.21
N THR A 210 -5.88 6.66 -8.34
CA THR A 210 -4.91 7.68 -7.95
C THR A 210 -4.71 7.68 -6.43
N HIS A 211 -3.48 7.54 -5.99
CA HIS A 211 -3.05 7.82 -4.64
C HIS A 211 -2.65 9.28 -4.51
N ILE A 212 -3.13 9.96 -3.47
CA ILE A 212 -2.70 11.30 -3.10
C ILE A 212 -1.77 11.17 -1.90
N PRO A 213 -0.44 11.36 -2.04
CA PRO A 213 0.52 11.17 -0.96
C PRO A 213 0.53 12.37 0.01
N ARG A 214 -0.65 12.68 0.54
CA ARG A 214 -0.89 13.71 1.54
C ARG A 214 -1.77 13.16 2.65
N ILE A 215 -1.46 13.51 3.90
CA ILE A 215 -2.30 13.20 5.07
C ILE A 215 -3.50 14.13 5.02
N LEU A 216 -4.65 13.59 4.61
CA LEU A 216 -5.88 14.34 4.42
C LEU A 216 -7.02 13.87 5.35
N TYR A 217 -6.75 12.90 6.21
CA TYR A 217 -7.70 12.31 7.14
C TYR A 217 -7.03 11.98 8.47
N HIS A 218 -7.75 12.20 9.57
CA HIS A 218 -7.29 11.93 10.92
C HIS A 218 -8.25 10.97 11.61
N TRP A 219 -7.83 9.71 11.72
CA TRP A 219 -8.60 8.66 12.38
C TRP A 219 -8.53 8.82 13.90
N ARG A 220 -9.70 9.05 14.51
CA ARG A 220 -9.78 9.26 15.97
C ARG A 220 -9.67 7.94 16.72
N MET A 221 -8.74 7.90 17.66
CA MET A 221 -8.53 6.72 18.50
C MET A 221 -9.45 6.75 19.69
N LEU A 222 -10.47 5.88 19.67
CA LEU A 222 -11.40 5.64 20.76
C LEU A 222 -11.27 4.20 21.27
N ASP A 223 -11.38 3.99 22.59
CA ASP A 223 -11.33 2.65 23.21
C ASP A 223 -12.48 1.74 22.74
N THR A 224 -13.54 2.32 22.19
CA THR A 224 -14.73 1.63 21.68
C THR A 224 -14.62 1.17 20.23
N SER A 225 -13.49 1.39 19.55
CA SER A 225 -13.32 1.05 18.14
C SER A 225 -13.56 -0.44 17.87
N PHE A 226 -14.41 -0.74 16.89
CA PHE A 226 -14.86 -2.10 16.53
C PHE A 226 -13.69 -3.02 16.15
N SER A 227 -12.71 -2.51 15.41
CA SER A 227 -11.54 -3.25 14.94
C SER A 227 -10.68 -3.81 16.07
N HIS A 228 -10.59 -3.10 17.20
CA HIS A 228 -9.85 -3.58 18.37
C HIS A 228 -10.58 -4.69 19.12
N GLN A 229 -11.91 -4.62 19.19
CA GLN A 229 -12.71 -5.58 19.96
C GLN A 229 -12.99 -6.89 19.23
N LYS A 230 -12.96 -6.90 17.87
CA LYS A 230 -13.36 -8.04 17.04
C LYS A 230 -12.33 -8.38 15.94
N ALA A 231 -11.05 -8.34 16.26
CA ALA A 231 -9.96 -8.53 15.31
C ALA A 231 -10.07 -9.83 14.48
N GLN A 232 -10.48 -10.96 15.09
CA GLN A 232 -10.68 -12.22 14.35
C GLN A 232 -11.84 -12.10 13.35
N THR A 233 -12.97 -11.51 13.74
CA THR A 233 -14.11 -11.29 12.83
C THR A 233 -13.73 -10.43 11.64
N CYS A 234 -12.94 -9.38 11.88
CA CYS A 234 -12.41 -8.52 10.81
C CYS A 234 -11.48 -9.30 9.87
N ALA A 235 -10.55 -10.09 10.41
CA ALA A 235 -9.64 -10.90 9.60
C ALA A 235 -10.38 -11.94 8.75
N ASP A 236 -11.39 -12.60 9.31
CA ASP A 236 -12.22 -13.58 8.58
C ASP A 236 -13.04 -12.90 7.48
N ALA A 237 -13.57 -11.71 7.73
CA ALA A 237 -14.28 -10.92 6.72
C ALA A 237 -13.35 -10.46 5.59
N ALA A 238 -12.13 -10.01 5.93
CA ALA A 238 -11.10 -9.65 4.97
C ALA A 238 -10.70 -10.85 4.08
N ALA A 239 -10.48 -12.01 4.68
CA ALA A 239 -10.16 -13.24 3.93
C ALA A 239 -11.29 -13.63 2.96
N ARG A 240 -12.57 -13.51 3.38
CA ARG A 240 -13.71 -13.75 2.48
C ARG A 240 -13.74 -12.73 1.33
N ALA A 241 -13.49 -11.45 1.61
CA ALA A 241 -13.46 -10.39 0.60
C ALA A 241 -12.39 -10.67 -0.47
N VAL A 242 -11.18 -11.06 -0.04
CA VAL A 242 -10.07 -11.44 -0.92
C VAL A 242 -10.42 -12.71 -1.71
N ALA A 243 -10.97 -13.75 -1.08
CA ALA A 243 -11.38 -14.97 -1.77
C ALA A 243 -12.46 -14.68 -2.84
N ASP A 244 -13.39 -13.78 -2.54
CA ASP A 244 -14.40 -13.33 -3.50
C ASP A 244 -13.77 -12.57 -4.68
N GLN A 245 -12.78 -11.70 -4.41
CA GLN A 245 -12.03 -11.02 -5.46
C GLN A 245 -11.33 -12.01 -6.39
N LEU A 246 -10.56 -12.95 -5.82
CA LEU A 246 -9.82 -13.93 -6.62
C LEU A 246 -10.76 -14.77 -7.49
N ARG A 247 -11.95 -15.11 -6.98
CA ARG A 247 -12.96 -15.84 -7.73
C ARG A 247 -13.51 -15.01 -8.92
N ARG A 248 -13.81 -13.71 -8.72
CA ARG A 248 -14.25 -12.80 -9.79
C ARG A 248 -13.18 -12.63 -10.87
N LEU A 249 -11.92 -12.58 -10.46
CA LEU A 249 -10.77 -12.43 -11.38
C LEU A 249 -10.28 -13.76 -11.97
N HIS A 250 -10.94 -14.88 -11.67
CA HIS A 250 -10.55 -16.23 -12.10
C HIS A 250 -9.09 -16.59 -11.73
N MET A 251 -8.66 -16.14 -10.55
CA MET A 251 -7.32 -16.40 -10.00
C MET A 251 -7.41 -17.57 -9.00
N ASP A 252 -6.63 -18.61 -9.22
CA ASP A 252 -6.70 -19.85 -8.43
C ASP A 252 -5.71 -19.82 -7.25
N ALA A 253 -6.24 -19.68 -6.04
CA ALA A 253 -5.49 -19.66 -4.80
C ALA A 253 -6.34 -20.06 -3.61
N ASP A 254 -5.69 -20.57 -2.57
CA ASP A 254 -6.30 -20.78 -1.25
C ASP A 254 -6.09 -19.52 -0.40
N VAL A 255 -7.16 -19.04 0.23
CA VAL A 255 -7.13 -17.88 1.13
C VAL A 255 -7.44 -18.34 2.56
N THR A 256 -6.56 -18.02 3.47
CA THR A 256 -6.67 -18.35 4.91
C THR A 256 -6.37 -17.12 5.77
N VAL A 257 -6.67 -17.24 7.07
CA VAL A 257 -6.24 -16.27 8.07
C VAL A 257 -5.10 -16.87 8.90
N GLU A 258 -3.97 -16.19 8.95
CA GLU A 258 -2.81 -16.56 9.76
C GLU A 258 -2.39 -15.37 10.61
N GLU A 259 -2.31 -15.51 11.92
CA GLU A 259 -1.99 -14.42 12.87
C GLU A 259 -2.81 -13.12 12.61
N LEU A 260 -4.11 -13.27 12.42
CA LEU A 260 -5.06 -12.17 12.11
C LEU A 260 -4.81 -11.46 10.76
N ARG A 261 -4.10 -12.09 9.83
CA ARG A 261 -3.80 -11.55 8.50
C ARG A 261 -4.30 -12.48 7.40
N VAL A 262 -4.59 -11.90 6.26
CA VAL A 262 -4.94 -12.66 5.06
C VAL A 262 -3.68 -13.30 4.49
N ARG A 263 -3.71 -14.61 4.32
CA ARG A 263 -2.67 -15.40 3.69
C ARG A 263 -3.19 -16.01 2.41
N ILE A 264 -2.51 -15.74 1.29
CA ILE A 264 -2.84 -16.30 -0.02
C ILE A 264 -1.78 -17.32 -0.39
N ARG A 265 -2.22 -18.52 -0.77
CA ARG A 265 -1.37 -19.54 -1.37
C ARG A 265 -1.83 -19.81 -2.78
N TRP A 266 -1.09 -19.28 -3.75
CA TRP A 266 -1.39 -19.45 -5.17
C TRP A 266 -1.19 -20.90 -5.58
N LYS A 267 -2.16 -21.48 -6.33
CA LYS A 267 -1.99 -22.82 -6.87
C LYS A 267 -0.81 -22.81 -7.84
N THR A 268 0.14 -23.72 -7.60
CA THR A 268 1.36 -23.78 -8.41
C THR A 268 1.21 -24.79 -9.54
N ARG A 269 1.69 -24.40 -10.72
CA ARG A 269 1.97 -25.33 -11.81
C ARG A 269 3.40 -25.85 -11.71
N GLN A 270 3.66 -27.00 -12.30
CA GLN A 270 5.02 -27.52 -12.39
C GLN A 270 5.84 -26.61 -13.31
N MET A 271 6.98 -26.11 -12.82
CA MET A 271 7.92 -25.27 -13.55
C MET A 271 9.31 -25.86 -13.47
N ARG A 272 10.04 -25.83 -14.61
CA ARG A 272 11.46 -26.18 -14.66
C ARG A 272 12.27 -24.96 -14.19
N ILE A 273 12.77 -25.01 -12.97
CA ILE A 273 13.55 -23.94 -12.36
C ILE A 273 15.03 -24.30 -12.43
N VAL A 274 15.86 -23.34 -12.81
CA VAL A 274 17.34 -23.43 -12.70
C VAL A 274 17.82 -22.40 -11.70
N CYS A 275 18.61 -22.82 -10.73
CA CYS A 275 19.27 -21.92 -9.81
C CYS A 275 20.62 -21.46 -10.40
N LEU A 276 20.85 -20.17 -10.43
CA LEU A 276 22.16 -19.55 -10.69
C LEU A 276 22.76 -19.11 -9.36
N LEU A 277 23.67 -19.92 -8.87
CA LEU A 277 24.37 -19.67 -7.60
C LEU A 277 25.62 -18.83 -7.88
N TRP A 278 25.71 -17.64 -7.29
CA TRP A 278 26.82 -16.73 -7.52
C TRP A 278 27.51 -16.29 -6.21
N GLY A 279 28.77 -15.87 -6.32
CA GLY A 279 29.58 -15.48 -5.19
C GLY A 279 30.22 -16.65 -4.45
N GLU A 280 30.94 -16.33 -3.36
CA GLU A 280 31.63 -17.30 -2.52
C GLU A 280 30.74 -17.80 -1.38
N GLY A 281 30.93 -19.05 -0.98
CA GLY A 281 30.19 -19.70 0.11
C GLY A 281 29.44 -20.95 -0.34
N ASP A 282 28.78 -21.59 0.63
CA ASP A 282 27.99 -22.79 0.39
C ASP A 282 26.61 -22.50 -0.13
N ALA A 283 26.03 -23.44 -0.87
CA ALA A 283 24.64 -23.42 -1.27
C ALA A 283 23.78 -24.11 -0.21
N PRO A 284 22.55 -23.63 0.05
CA PRO A 284 21.57 -24.45 0.75
C PRO A 284 21.20 -25.68 -0.09
N LYS A 285 20.57 -26.67 0.54
CA LYS A 285 20.01 -27.81 -0.20
C LYS A 285 18.92 -27.30 -1.15
N LEU A 286 19.09 -27.57 -2.45
CA LEU A 286 18.21 -27.10 -3.52
C LEU A 286 17.47 -28.28 -4.17
N PRO A 287 16.17 -28.17 -4.41
CA PRO A 287 15.37 -29.20 -5.07
C PRO A 287 15.44 -29.14 -6.61
N MET A 288 16.27 -28.25 -7.18
CA MET A 288 16.39 -28.02 -8.62
C MET A 288 17.86 -28.04 -9.06
N PRO A 289 18.13 -28.15 -10.40
CA PRO A 289 19.47 -27.97 -10.96
C PRO A 289 20.08 -26.63 -10.58
N CYS A 290 21.36 -26.65 -10.22
CA CYS A 290 22.11 -25.47 -9.81
C CYS A 290 23.36 -25.32 -10.68
N ILE A 291 23.54 -24.15 -11.26
CA ILE A 291 24.72 -23.76 -12.02
C ILE A 291 25.46 -22.70 -11.21
N ARG A 292 26.70 -23.02 -10.83
CA ARG A 292 27.54 -22.05 -10.14
C ARG A 292 28.17 -21.10 -11.19
N VAL A 293 28.02 -19.81 -10.96
CA VAL A 293 28.63 -18.76 -11.75
C VAL A 293 29.55 -17.92 -10.86
N ARG A 294 30.62 -17.39 -11.45
CA ARG A 294 31.56 -16.56 -10.70
C ARG A 294 30.91 -15.26 -10.25
N ASP A 295 30.19 -14.64 -11.15
CA ASP A 295 29.47 -13.37 -10.96
C ASP A 295 28.27 -13.31 -11.92
N LEU A 296 27.53 -12.22 -11.86
CA LEU A 296 26.31 -12.04 -12.68
C LEU A 296 26.55 -11.33 -14.03
N SER A 297 27.81 -11.12 -14.44
CA SER A 297 28.13 -10.35 -15.67
C SER A 297 27.76 -11.11 -16.96
N ALA A 298 27.89 -12.44 -16.98
CA ALA A 298 27.66 -13.30 -18.14
C ALA A 298 26.34 -14.07 -18.11
N VAL A 299 25.47 -13.83 -17.11
CA VAL A 299 24.27 -14.64 -16.91
C VAL A 299 23.23 -14.45 -18.03
N ASN A 300 23.16 -13.28 -18.67
CA ASN A 300 22.22 -13.04 -19.77
C ASN A 300 22.41 -14.05 -20.90
N ASP A 301 23.65 -14.31 -21.32
CA ASP A 301 23.94 -15.28 -22.35
C ASP A 301 23.73 -16.72 -21.90
N LEU A 302 24.04 -17.02 -20.64
CA LEU A 302 23.77 -18.33 -20.06
C LEU A 302 22.28 -18.64 -20.08
N ILE A 303 21.43 -17.70 -19.63
CA ILE A 303 19.97 -17.89 -19.58
C ILE A 303 19.37 -18.03 -20.99
N ARG A 304 19.91 -17.33 -22.01
CA ARG A 304 19.46 -17.51 -23.38
C ARG A 304 19.61 -18.96 -23.88
N ARG A 305 20.64 -19.66 -23.38
CA ARG A 305 20.95 -21.05 -23.77
C ARG A 305 20.40 -22.09 -22.82
N THR A 306 19.86 -21.68 -21.68
CA THR A 306 19.34 -22.60 -20.68
C THR A 306 17.86 -22.86 -20.93
N ASP A 307 17.46 -24.12 -21.00
CA ASP A 307 16.06 -24.54 -21.13
C ASP A 307 15.42 -24.63 -19.74
N CYS A 308 14.69 -23.60 -19.37
CA CYS A 308 13.97 -23.50 -18.11
C CYS A 308 12.76 -22.56 -18.24
N ASP A 309 11.82 -22.65 -17.32
CA ASP A 309 10.66 -21.78 -17.26
C ASP A 309 10.91 -20.57 -16.35
N ALA A 310 11.71 -20.75 -15.29
CA ALA A 310 12.12 -19.69 -14.39
C ALA A 310 13.57 -19.83 -13.92
N VAL A 311 14.15 -18.73 -13.52
CA VAL A 311 15.50 -18.63 -12.97
C VAL A 311 15.43 -18.14 -11.53
N LEU A 312 16.13 -18.84 -10.65
CA LEU A 312 16.39 -18.41 -9.29
C LEU A 312 17.84 -17.89 -9.21
N PHE A 313 18.02 -16.61 -9.02
CA PHE A 313 19.32 -16.03 -8.62
C PHE A 313 19.48 -16.18 -7.14
N LEU A 314 20.54 -16.84 -6.72
CA LEU A 314 20.83 -17.08 -5.32
C LEU A 314 22.29 -16.77 -5.03
N ARG A 315 22.54 -15.92 -4.05
CA ARG A 315 23.89 -15.69 -3.56
C ARG A 315 24.33 -16.84 -2.66
N ALA A 316 25.53 -17.36 -2.90
CA ALA A 316 26.16 -18.34 -2.02
C ALA A 316 26.35 -17.77 -0.61
N GLY A 317 26.23 -18.63 0.39
CA GLY A 317 26.29 -18.25 1.81
C GLY A 317 24.97 -17.80 2.44
N LEU A 318 23.90 -17.65 1.65
CA LEU A 318 22.55 -17.47 2.19
C LEU A 318 22.00 -18.78 2.76
N ARG A 319 21.35 -18.70 3.91
CA ARG A 319 20.71 -19.83 4.59
C ARG A 319 19.22 -19.55 4.76
N PRO A 320 18.34 -20.45 4.32
CA PRO A 320 16.90 -20.27 4.47
C PRO A 320 16.48 -20.37 5.94
N LEU A 321 15.56 -19.50 6.34
CA LEU A 321 14.86 -19.54 7.63
C LEU A 321 13.52 -20.26 7.52
N ASP A 322 12.96 -20.31 6.32
CA ASP A 322 11.68 -20.94 6.02
C ASP A 322 11.92 -22.22 5.21
N THR A 323 11.19 -23.30 5.51
CA THR A 323 11.39 -24.61 4.88
C THR A 323 10.97 -24.65 3.42
N ASP A 324 9.84 -24.02 3.10
CA ASP A 324 9.20 -24.05 1.78
C ASP A 324 9.51 -22.82 0.93
N TRP A 325 10.63 -22.15 1.21
CA TRP A 325 10.99 -20.86 0.61
C TRP A 325 11.01 -20.86 -0.93
N VAL A 326 11.40 -21.96 -1.58
CA VAL A 326 11.40 -22.06 -3.04
C VAL A 326 9.98 -22.07 -3.58
N SER A 327 9.10 -22.88 -2.99
CA SER A 327 7.69 -22.95 -3.34
C SER A 327 6.99 -21.61 -3.12
N GLU A 328 7.38 -20.91 -2.06
CA GLU A 328 6.87 -19.59 -1.75
C GLU A 328 7.24 -18.56 -2.85
N LEU A 329 8.47 -18.53 -3.31
CA LEU A 329 8.87 -17.66 -4.41
C LEU A 329 8.20 -18.08 -5.73
N MET A 330 8.12 -19.38 -6.00
CA MET A 330 7.56 -19.92 -7.24
C MET A 330 6.08 -19.57 -7.40
N GLN A 331 5.29 -19.62 -6.33
CA GLN A 331 3.86 -19.34 -6.42
C GLN A 331 3.54 -17.91 -6.91
N TYR A 332 4.42 -16.95 -6.66
CA TYR A 332 4.30 -15.59 -7.20
C TYR A 332 4.95 -15.49 -8.59
N ALA A 333 6.14 -16.05 -8.77
CA ALA A 333 6.89 -15.92 -10.02
C ALA A 333 6.17 -16.52 -11.24
N GLN A 334 5.31 -17.54 -11.04
CA GLN A 334 4.53 -18.16 -12.11
C GLN A 334 3.39 -17.30 -12.64
N ARG A 335 2.94 -16.28 -11.88
CA ARG A 335 1.84 -15.40 -12.28
C ARG A 335 2.23 -14.58 -13.50
N ALA A 336 1.29 -14.42 -14.44
CA ALA A 336 1.52 -13.71 -15.68
C ALA A 336 1.80 -12.21 -15.47
N ASP A 337 1.20 -11.63 -14.41
CA ASP A 337 1.31 -10.22 -14.04
C ASP A 337 2.53 -9.91 -13.14
N VAL A 338 3.39 -10.90 -12.84
CA VAL A 338 4.54 -10.73 -11.93
C VAL A 338 5.87 -10.77 -12.70
N GLY A 339 6.74 -9.82 -12.40
CA GLY A 339 8.13 -9.75 -12.84
C GLY A 339 9.06 -10.45 -11.85
N CYS A 340 9.69 -9.66 -10.97
CA CYS A 340 10.62 -10.17 -9.96
C CYS A 340 9.91 -10.56 -8.67
N VAL A 341 10.38 -11.64 -8.05
CA VAL A 341 9.96 -12.06 -6.72
C VAL A 341 11.19 -12.21 -5.81
N GLY A 342 11.13 -11.63 -4.63
CA GLY A 342 12.17 -11.76 -3.62
C GLY A 342 11.60 -11.79 -2.21
N SER A 343 12.48 -11.87 -1.23
CA SER A 343 12.11 -11.95 0.18
C SER A 343 13.09 -11.18 1.08
N ALA A 344 12.85 -11.20 2.38
CA ALA A 344 13.72 -10.58 3.35
C ALA A 344 15.10 -11.24 3.39
N LEU A 345 16.13 -10.41 3.37
CA LEU A 345 17.49 -10.80 3.73
C LEU A 345 17.79 -10.22 5.11
N LEU A 346 18.12 -11.08 6.04
CA LEU A 346 18.45 -10.72 7.43
C LEU A 346 19.93 -10.97 7.69
N ASP A 347 20.50 -10.24 8.63
CA ASP A 347 21.83 -10.56 9.16
C ASP A 347 21.74 -11.54 10.35
N ASP A 348 22.89 -11.87 10.91
CA ASP A 348 23.03 -12.75 12.07
C ASP A 348 22.48 -12.17 13.40
N ARG A 349 22.04 -10.89 13.38
CA ARG A 349 21.39 -10.20 14.49
C ARG A 349 19.89 -10.02 14.27
N ASP A 350 19.33 -10.71 13.27
CA ASP A 350 17.93 -10.56 12.86
C ASP A 350 17.55 -9.12 12.44
N CYS A 351 18.51 -8.35 11.88
CA CYS A 351 18.21 -7.05 11.30
C CYS A 351 18.04 -7.16 9.79
N PHE A 352 17.09 -6.42 9.23
CA PHE A 352 16.87 -6.37 7.80
C PHE A 352 18.09 -5.79 7.07
N ARG A 353 18.52 -6.51 6.05
CA ARG A 353 19.49 -6.05 5.05
C ARG A 353 18.78 -5.72 3.75
N HIS A 354 17.65 -6.39 3.48
CA HIS A 354 16.80 -6.13 2.34
C HIS A 354 15.35 -6.56 2.62
N ALA A 355 14.40 -5.71 2.20
CA ALA A 355 12.97 -5.99 2.22
C ALA A 355 12.23 -5.30 1.04
N GLY A 356 12.85 -5.27 -0.13
CA GLY A 356 12.42 -4.52 -1.32
C GLY A 356 13.21 -3.23 -1.50
N TYR A 357 13.22 -2.67 -2.73
CA TYR A 357 13.91 -1.43 -3.08
C TYR A 357 12.96 -0.26 -3.26
N ALA A 358 13.37 0.90 -2.74
CA ALA A 358 12.93 2.22 -3.15
C ALA A 358 14.01 2.86 -4.06
N VAL A 359 13.63 3.66 -5.05
CA VAL A 359 14.53 4.14 -6.10
C VAL A 359 14.66 5.66 -6.24
N ASP A 360 13.65 6.45 -5.95
CA ASP A 360 13.74 7.92 -5.98
C ASP A 360 14.45 8.48 -4.75
N VAL A 361 15.75 8.10 -4.63
CA VAL A 361 16.60 8.46 -3.51
C VAL A 361 17.98 8.93 -4.01
N PRO A 362 18.70 9.79 -3.27
CA PRO A 362 19.96 10.41 -3.71
C PRO A 362 21.04 9.43 -4.18
N GLY A 363 21.01 8.20 -3.67
CA GLY A 363 22.00 7.15 -4.00
C GLY A 363 21.56 6.16 -5.07
N GLY A 364 20.41 6.36 -5.73
CA GLY A 364 19.88 5.51 -6.79
C GLY A 364 18.88 4.45 -6.31
N ALA A 365 19.18 3.72 -5.25
CA ALA A 365 18.24 2.79 -4.62
C ALA A 365 18.60 2.55 -3.17
N VAL A 366 17.60 2.29 -2.33
CA VAL A 366 17.76 1.96 -0.91
C VAL A 366 16.85 0.79 -0.55
N SER A 367 17.30 -0.07 0.36
CA SER A 367 16.46 -1.17 0.87
C SER A 367 15.47 -0.67 1.90
N HIS A 368 14.22 -1.09 1.77
CA HIS A 368 13.23 -0.89 2.82
C HIS A 368 13.70 -1.53 4.13
N GLN A 369 13.48 -0.86 5.26
CA GLN A 369 13.75 -1.31 6.63
C GLN A 369 15.21 -1.68 6.92
N ALA A 370 16.18 -1.29 6.07
CA ALA A 370 17.58 -1.62 6.26
C ALA A 370 18.08 -1.24 7.65
N GLY A 371 18.70 -2.18 8.35
CA GLY A 371 19.22 -2.02 9.69
C GLY A 371 18.19 -2.13 10.82
N GLN A 372 16.90 -2.25 10.53
CA GLN A 372 15.88 -2.41 11.56
C GLN A 372 15.81 -3.86 12.05
N TRP A 373 15.57 -4.03 13.34
CA TRP A 373 15.39 -5.34 13.96
C TRP A 373 14.02 -5.91 13.63
N ARG A 374 13.95 -7.15 13.12
CA ARG A 374 12.71 -7.77 12.63
C ARG A 374 11.62 -7.95 13.69
N TYR A 375 11.97 -7.99 14.98
CA TYR A 375 11.02 -8.08 16.08
C TYR A 375 10.66 -6.69 16.64
N GLY A 376 11.14 -5.62 16.01
CA GLY A 376 10.75 -4.26 16.31
C GLY A 376 9.30 -3.97 15.96
N ARG A 377 8.95 -2.70 15.96
CA ARG A 377 7.66 -2.24 15.40
C ARG A 377 7.88 -1.79 13.96
N PRO A 378 7.71 -2.69 12.99
CA PRO A 378 7.82 -2.31 11.59
C PRO A 378 6.69 -1.32 11.25
N TYR A 379 6.95 -0.50 10.25
CA TYR A 379 5.94 0.38 9.71
C TYR A 379 4.75 -0.47 9.21
N ILE A 380 3.61 -0.37 9.91
CA ILE A 380 2.33 -1.01 9.57
C ILE A 380 2.47 -2.45 9.03
N LEU A 381 3.15 -3.32 9.80
CA LEU A 381 3.34 -4.74 9.49
C LEU A 381 3.99 -5.04 8.12
N THR A 382 4.67 -4.08 7.52
CA THR A 382 5.27 -4.21 6.18
C THR A 382 6.29 -5.33 6.04
N ASP A 383 6.85 -5.81 7.15
CA ASP A 383 7.75 -6.96 7.23
C ASP A 383 7.03 -8.31 7.22
N ARG A 384 5.71 -8.35 7.47
CA ARG A 384 4.92 -9.57 7.73
C ARG A 384 3.82 -9.82 6.70
N ILE A 385 3.70 -8.98 5.70
CA ILE A 385 2.71 -9.08 4.63
C ILE A 385 3.39 -9.14 3.27
N VAL A 386 2.73 -9.78 2.31
CA VAL A 386 3.16 -9.71 0.91
C VAL A 386 2.91 -8.31 0.39
N ARG A 387 3.90 -7.75 -0.34
CA ARG A 387 3.82 -6.38 -0.86
C ARG A 387 4.29 -6.30 -2.30
N ASN A 388 3.77 -5.33 -3.03
CA ASN A 388 4.42 -4.88 -4.24
C ASN A 388 5.57 -3.93 -3.88
N VAL A 389 6.66 -4.01 -4.60
CA VAL A 389 7.89 -3.23 -4.41
C VAL A 389 8.48 -2.84 -5.75
N THR A 390 9.32 -1.80 -5.78
CA THR A 390 9.95 -1.36 -7.03
C THR A 390 10.96 -2.37 -7.56
N GLY A 391 11.65 -3.08 -6.68
CA GLY A 391 12.57 -4.15 -7.06
C GLY A 391 12.97 -4.99 -5.87
N VAL A 392 13.68 -6.08 -6.14
CA VAL A 392 14.20 -7.00 -5.14
C VAL A 392 15.69 -7.27 -5.37
N SER A 393 16.40 -7.68 -4.32
CA SER A 393 17.84 -7.96 -4.38
C SER A 393 18.17 -9.15 -5.30
N SER A 394 19.16 -9.00 -6.15
CA SER A 394 19.69 -10.11 -6.97
C SER A 394 20.32 -11.24 -6.13
N ALA A 395 20.50 -11.01 -4.83
CA ALA A 395 20.97 -12.05 -3.92
C ALA A 395 19.91 -13.15 -3.67
N LEU A 396 18.62 -12.81 -3.75
CA LEU A 396 17.49 -13.75 -3.72
C LEU A 396 16.39 -13.22 -4.63
N LEU A 397 16.37 -13.68 -5.87
CA LEU A 397 15.42 -13.22 -6.88
C LEU A 397 14.97 -14.38 -7.74
N MET A 398 13.66 -14.58 -7.86
CA MET A 398 13.08 -15.50 -8.82
C MET A 398 12.32 -14.72 -9.90
N ILE A 399 12.50 -15.12 -11.16
CA ILE A 399 11.84 -14.47 -12.30
C ILE A 399 11.60 -15.52 -13.40
N ARG A 400 10.49 -15.41 -14.13
CA ARG A 400 10.31 -16.22 -15.34
C ARG A 400 11.40 -15.90 -16.38
N ARG A 401 11.85 -16.94 -17.07
CA ARG A 401 12.89 -16.81 -18.11
C ARG A 401 12.44 -15.90 -19.25
N ASP A 402 11.21 -16.04 -19.72
CA ASP A 402 10.64 -15.22 -20.80
C ASP A 402 10.60 -13.73 -20.42
N VAL A 403 10.19 -13.41 -19.20
CA VAL A 403 10.20 -12.04 -18.66
C VAL A 403 11.64 -11.51 -18.57
N PHE A 404 12.57 -12.28 -18.00
CA PHE A 404 13.97 -11.85 -17.88
C PHE A 404 14.57 -11.49 -19.24
N LEU A 405 14.31 -12.32 -20.24
CA LEU A 405 14.81 -12.09 -21.60
C LEU A 405 14.12 -10.92 -22.30
N SER A 406 12.80 -10.76 -22.12
CA SER A 406 12.02 -9.68 -22.75
C SER A 406 12.46 -8.29 -22.29
N VAL A 407 12.86 -8.15 -21.01
CA VAL A 407 13.38 -6.88 -20.47
C VAL A 407 14.88 -6.70 -20.67
N GLY A 408 15.55 -7.59 -21.40
CA GLY A 408 16.98 -7.52 -21.72
C GLY A 408 17.91 -8.01 -20.61
N GLY A 409 17.38 -8.64 -19.56
CA GLY A 409 18.14 -9.19 -18.45
C GLY A 409 18.80 -8.14 -17.56
N PHE A 410 19.87 -8.52 -16.88
CA PHE A 410 20.62 -7.60 -16.04
C PHE A 410 21.44 -6.61 -16.87
N SER A 411 21.36 -5.34 -16.50
CA SER A 411 22.30 -4.32 -16.95
C SER A 411 23.68 -4.51 -16.28
N PRO A 412 24.77 -4.04 -16.90
CA PRO A 412 26.13 -4.30 -16.42
C PRO A 412 26.50 -3.44 -15.20
N TYR A 413 25.78 -3.57 -14.12
CA TYR A 413 26.12 -3.01 -12.80
C TYR A 413 27.04 -3.96 -12.04
N GLN A 414 27.97 -3.40 -11.31
CA GLN A 414 28.82 -4.14 -10.35
C GLN A 414 28.13 -4.32 -9.01
N SER A 415 27.23 -3.39 -8.64
CA SER A 415 26.45 -3.42 -7.41
C SER A 415 25.07 -4.04 -7.62
N ASP A 416 24.31 -4.18 -6.52
CA ASP A 416 22.93 -4.71 -6.55
C ASP A 416 21.88 -3.69 -7.06
N LEU A 417 22.31 -2.52 -7.54
CA LEU A 417 21.47 -1.66 -8.39
C LEU A 417 20.87 -2.42 -9.59
N ARG A 418 21.48 -3.57 -9.97
CA ARG A 418 20.92 -4.48 -10.98
C ARG A 418 19.54 -5.04 -10.62
N GLY A 419 19.29 -5.28 -9.33
CA GLY A 419 17.99 -5.76 -8.85
C GLY A 419 16.93 -4.66 -8.93
N ALA A 420 17.27 -3.42 -8.55
CA ALA A 420 16.40 -2.26 -8.70
C ALA A 420 16.13 -1.95 -10.20
N ASP A 421 17.16 -1.95 -11.04
CA ASP A 421 17.06 -1.76 -12.51
C ASP A 421 16.17 -2.82 -13.17
N LEU A 422 16.34 -4.09 -12.82
CA LEU A 422 15.50 -5.17 -13.35
C LEU A 422 14.04 -4.99 -12.92
N GLY A 423 13.82 -4.59 -11.68
CA GLY A 423 12.48 -4.30 -11.18
C GLY A 423 11.81 -3.16 -11.93
N LEU A 424 12.51 -2.06 -12.19
CA LEU A 424 12.00 -0.94 -12.98
C LEU A 424 11.70 -1.35 -14.44
N LYS A 425 12.54 -2.17 -15.06
CA LYS A 425 12.28 -2.72 -16.40
C LYS A 425 11.02 -3.58 -16.44
N CYS A 426 10.78 -4.40 -15.40
CA CYS A 426 9.54 -5.17 -15.28
C CYS A 426 8.32 -4.24 -15.16
N GLN A 427 8.41 -3.17 -14.37
CA GLN A 427 7.33 -2.17 -14.24
C GLN A 427 7.05 -1.44 -15.56
N GLN A 428 8.07 -1.13 -16.36
CA GLN A 428 7.89 -0.48 -17.68
C GLN A 428 7.01 -1.29 -18.64
N ILE A 429 7.01 -2.62 -18.50
CA ILE A 429 6.16 -3.51 -19.30
C ILE A 429 4.87 -3.93 -18.55
N GLY A 430 4.54 -3.22 -17.48
CA GLY A 430 3.28 -3.41 -16.73
C GLY A 430 3.28 -4.55 -15.72
N LEU A 431 4.45 -5.13 -15.39
CA LEU A 431 4.54 -6.21 -14.42
C LEU A 431 4.76 -5.70 -12.99
N LEU A 432 4.25 -6.45 -12.04
CA LEU A 432 4.43 -6.22 -10.61
C LEU A 432 5.70 -6.91 -10.11
N ASN A 433 6.40 -6.29 -9.16
CA ASN A 433 7.44 -6.99 -8.41
C ASN A 433 6.91 -7.27 -7.00
N VAL A 434 7.23 -8.45 -6.47
CA VAL A 434 6.64 -8.97 -5.25
C VAL A 434 7.70 -9.24 -4.20
N TYR A 435 7.51 -8.69 -3.02
CA TYR A 435 8.17 -9.08 -1.79
C TYR A 435 7.25 -10.03 -1.02
N THR A 436 7.76 -11.20 -0.66
CA THR A 436 7.08 -12.13 0.25
C THR A 436 7.85 -12.28 1.56
N PRO A 437 7.21 -12.23 2.73
CA PRO A 437 7.88 -12.42 4.03
C PRO A 437 8.07 -13.90 4.40
N TYR A 438 7.71 -14.85 3.52
CA TYR A 438 7.65 -16.28 3.81
C TYR A 438 8.77 -17.11 3.15
N ALA A 439 9.77 -16.43 2.57
CA ALA A 439 10.95 -17.06 1.98
C ALA A 439 12.26 -16.40 2.48
N ARG A 440 12.28 -16.09 3.78
CA ARG A 440 13.36 -15.34 4.43
C ARG A 440 14.70 -16.08 4.37
N MET A 441 15.76 -15.33 4.20
CA MET A 441 17.14 -15.80 4.26
C MET A 441 17.93 -15.05 5.32
N THR A 442 18.85 -15.74 5.98
CA THR A 442 19.89 -15.11 6.79
C THR A 442 21.26 -15.21 6.11
N MET A 443 22.12 -14.25 6.39
CA MET A 443 23.46 -14.18 5.84
C MET A 443 24.47 -13.92 6.95
N ASP A 444 25.65 -14.53 6.84
CA ASP A 444 26.78 -14.20 7.69
C ASP A 444 27.28 -12.77 7.34
N MET A 445 27.38 -11.92 8.33
CA MET A 445 27.89 -10.54 8.15
C MET A 445 29.31 -10.49 7.56
N ARG A 446 30.12 -11.54 7.74
CA ARG A 446 31.45 -11.65 7.12
C ARG A 446 31.40 -11.80 5.61
N LEU A 447 30.30 -12.33 5.08
CA LEU A 447 30.03 -12.50 3.65
C LEU A 447 29.25 -11.30 3.05
N SER A 448 28.97 -10.29 3.88
CA SER A 448 28.13 -9.16 3.53
C SER A 448 28.88 -8.16 2.64
N LEU A 449 28.72 -8.32 1.33
CA LEU A 449 29.01 -7.28 0.35
C LEU A 449 27.79 -6.43 0.02
N LEU A 450 26.65 -6.66 0.69
CA LEU A 450 25.50 -5.76 0.65
C LEU A 450 25.68 -4.74 1.77
N PRO A 451 26.00 -3.49 1.50
CA PRO A 451 26.01 -2.44 2.51
C PRO A 451 24.60 -2.28 3.10
N PRO A 452 24.47 -1.81 4.35
CA PRO A 452 23.16 -1.55 4.98
C PRO A 452 22.26 -0.65 4.12
N CYS A 453 22.88 0.18 3.32
CA CYS A 453 22.26 1.04 2.33
C CYS A 453 23.09 0.93 1.04
N LEU A 454 22.47 0.59 -0.08
CA LEU A 454 23.13 0.54 -1.39
C LEU A 454 23.74 1.89 -1.79
N THR A 455 23.21 2.97 -1.23
CA THR A 455 23.62 4.35 -1.51
C THR A 455 25.05 4.67 -1.03
N GLN A 456 25.53 3.99 0.02
CA GLN A 456 26.87 4.25 0.58
C GLN A 456 27.98 3.40 -0.04
N GLY A 457 27.63 2.40 -0.87
CA GLY A 457 28.58 1.44 -1.39
C GLY A 457 28.54 1.19 -2.90
N ALA A 458 27.57 1.74 -3.62
CA ALA A 458 27.51 1.55 -5.06
C ALA A 458 28.66 2.31 -5.77
N PRO A 459 29.40 1.67 -6.68
CA PRO A 459 30.44 2.34 -7.46
C PRO A 459 29.89 3.58 -8.19
N LYS A 460 30.69 4.66 -8.24
CA LYS A 460 30.29 5.91 -8.94
C LYS A 460 29.85 5.68 -10.37
N GLY A 461 30.44 4.69 -11.07
CA GLY A 461 30.06 4.28 -12.42
C GLY A 461 28.66 3.70 -12.49
N ASP A 462 28.26 2.89 -11.52
CA ASP A 462 26.91 2.31 -11.42
C ASP A 462 25.86 3.39 -11.18
N LEU A 463 26.09 4.30 -10.25
CA LEU A 463 25.19 5.41 -9.96
C LEU A 463 25.01 6.32 -11.19
N ARG A 464 26.11 6.63 -11.89
CA ARG A 464 26.04 7.42 -13.12
C ARG A 464 25.16 6.72 -14.18
N ARG A 465 25.39 5.43 -14.39
CA ARG A 465 24.61 4.63 -15.35
C ARG A 465 23.14 4.56 -14.95
N PHE A 466 22.85 4.33 -13.69
CA PHE A 466 21.47 4.29 -13.18
C PHE A 466 20.73 5.59 -13.46
N ARG A 467 21.36 6.74 -13.15
CA ARG A 467 20.79 8.06 -13.44
C ARG A 467 20.67 8.37 -14.93
N GLN A 468 21.59 7.88 -15.76
CA GLN A 468 21.49 8.01 -17.22
C GLN A 468 20.32 7.21 -17.80
N THR A 469 20.01 6.05 -17.21
CA THR A 469 18.93 5.18 -17.67
C THR A 469 17.57 5.65 -17.17
N TRP A 470 17.48 6.05 -15.89
CA TRP A 470 16.21 6.26 -15.20
C TRP A 470 15.92 7.75 -14.87
N GLY A 471 16.85 8.65 -15.16
CA GLY A 471 16.72 10.07 -14.82
C GLY A 471 17.17 10.39 -13.40
N ALA A 472 16.94 11.66 -13.01
CA ALA A 472 17.22 12.12 -11.66
C ALA A 472 16.17 11.61 -10.65
N HIS A 473 14.95 11.45 -11.10
CA HIS A 473 13.79 10.98 -10.34
C HIS A 473 13.20 9.74 -11.02
N PRO A 474 13.71 8.52 -10.74
CA PRO A 474 13.13 7.28 -11.23
C PRO A 474 11.68 7.12 -10.72
N PRO A 475 10.80 6.45 -11.48
CA PRO A 475 9.42 6.26 -11.05
C PRO A 475 9.37 5.36 -9.80
N GLU A 476 9.09 5.95 -8.63
CA GLU A 476 8.88 5.24 -7.38
C GLU A 476 7.38 5.20 -7.06
N ARG A 477 6.83 4.01 -6.86
CA ARG A 477 5.41 3.78 -6.64
C ARG A 477 5.07 3.24 -5.25
N TYR A 478 6.04 2.65 -4.57
CA TYR A 478 5.79 1.84 -3.37
C TYR A 478 6.49 2.37 -2.13
N TYR A 479 7.15 3.52 -2.25
CA TYR A 479 7.81 4.21 -1.16
C TYR A 479 7.32 5.66 -1.11
N SER A 480 6.59 6.01 -0.05
CA SER A 480 6.01 7.35 0.06
C SER A 480 7.09 8.44 -0.05
N PRO A 481 6.82 9.53 -0.80
CA PRO A 481 7.72 10.67 -0.85
C PRO A 481 7.90 11.37 0.52
N LEU A 482 7.01 11.12 1.48
CA LEU A 482 7.12 11.67 2.84
C LEU A 482 8.03 10.86 3.75
N PHE A 483 8.53 9.69 3.30
CA PHE A 483 9.55 8.96 4.04
C PHE A 483 10.94 9.56 3.87
N ARG A 484 11.80 9.32 4.86
CA ARG A 484 13.24 9.59 4.74
C ARG A 484 13.83 8.79 3.58
N PRO A 485 14.76 9.37 2.82
CA PRO A 485 15.38 8.70 1.67
C PRO A 485 16.43 7.65 2.06
N ASP A 486 16.43 7.18 3.31
CA ASP A 486 17.36 6.20 3.86
C ASP A 486 16.81 4.76 3.94
N GLY A 487 15.56 4.55 3.48
CA GLY A 487 14.88 3.27 3.52
C GLY A 487 14.28 2.90 4.88
N SER A 488 14.44 3.73 5.90
CA SER A 488 13.93 3.46 7.25
C SER A 488 12.41 3.40 7.33
N MET A 489 11.70 3.94 6.33
CA MET A 489 10.26 4.14 6.34
C MET A 489 9.76 4.98 7.53
N PHE A 490 10.62 5.85 8.07
CA PHE A 490 10.22 6.88 9.00
C PHE A 490 9.89 8.15 8.23
N ILE A 491 8.86 8.88 8.70
CA ILE A 491 8.49 10.15 8.10
C ILE A 491 9.66 11.15 8.21
N ASP A 492 9.88 11.91 7.14
CA ASP A 492 10.84 13.01 7.11
C ASP A 492 10.21 14.29 7.67
N LEU A 493 10.37 14.50 8.97
CA LEU A 493 9.79 15.64 9.68
C LEU A 493 10.40 16.99 9.26
N ASP A 494 11.57 16.98 8.63
CA ASP A 494 12.31 18.18 8.22
C ASP A 494 12.13 18.51 6.74
N ARG A 495 11.44 17.65 6.00
CA ARG A 495 11.13 17.87 4.59
C ARG A 495 10.39 19.21 4.42
N GLN A 496 10.96 20.07 3.59
CA GLN A 496 10.25 21.24 3.07
C GLN A 496 9.36 20.75 1.93
N GLU A 497 8.07 20.97 2.03
CA GLU A 497 7.18 20.72 0.90
C GLU A 497 7.55 21.73 -0.19
N GLU A 498 7.99 21.23 -1.33
CA GLU A 498 8.06 22.06 -2.52
C GLU A 498 6.61 22.47 -2.82
N THR A 499 6.36 23.77 -2.69
CA THR A 499 5.06 24.34 -3.12
C THR A 499 4.93 24.06 -4.60
N PRO A 500 3.90 23.33 -5.06
CA PRO A 500 3.71 23.02 -6.46
C PRO A 500 3.50 24.27 -7.31
#